data_5df0194a0ccdeaf54276b0bc477bf4ba
#
_entry.id   5df0194a0ccdeaf54276b0bc477bf4ba
#
_cell.length_a   1.000
_cell.length_b   1.000
_cell.length_c   1.000
_cell.angle_alpha   90.00
_cell.angle_beta   90.00
_cell.angle_gamma   90.00
#
_symmetry.space_group_name_H-M   'P 1'
#
loop_
_entity.id
_entity.type
_entity.pdbx_description
1 polymer ?
#
loop_
_entity_poly.entity_id
_entity_poly.type
_entity_poly.pdbx_seq_one_letter_code
_entity_poly.pdbx_strand_id
1 'polypeptide(L)'
;MGNHTTPLLVALGLAAGCGGEINEPPTAGASSASETVAATNLFHAAELGDLEALQQYLGQGGSVTNRHVDNGQTALHYAAWGGNTNTLAWLIGQKADVNVLDNDGKSPLDFAWMPRGEAARELLLSTGAKPGSELRPPAKPESKVESPKEEAPKP
;
A
#
# COMPACT_ATOMS: atom_id res chain seq x y z
N MET A 1 61.03 -5.07 34.40
CA MET A 1 61.53 -3.79 33.93
C MET A 1 60.57 -3.38 32.85
N GLY A 2 59.76 -2.51 32.97
CA GLY A 2 59.56 -1.17 33.46
C GLY A 2 58.42 -0.67 32.58
N ASN A 3 57.39 -0.29 33.16
CA ASN A 3 56.89 1.03 33.54
C ASN A 3 56.29 1.85 32.42
N HIS A 4 55.07 2.19 32.68
CA HIS A 4 54.51 3.56 32.88
C HIS A 4 54.04 4.19 31.59
N THR A 5 53.03 4.91 31.49
CA THR A 5 52.13 5.65 32.39
C THR A 5 51.06 6.29 31.51
N THR A 6 49.86 6.29 31.97
CA THR A 6 48.87 7.27 31.56
C THR A 6 49.31 8.69 31.97
N PRO A 7 48.89 9.70 31.27
CA PRO A 7 48.15 10.75 31.97
C PRO A 7 46.88 11.20 31.23
N LEU A 8 45.87 11.19 31.94
CA LEU A 8 44.86 12.16 32.23
C LEU A 8 45.26 13.59 31.78
N LEU A 9 44.53 14.15 30.86
CA LEU A 9 44.46 15.60 30.74
C LEU A 9 43.00 16.07 30.61
N VAL A 10 42.57 16.60 31.68
CA VAL A 10 41.42 17.49 31.80
C VAL A 10 41.75 18.77 31.05
N ALA A 11 40.94 19.19 30.15
CA ALA A 11 40.86 20.58 29.69
C ALA A 11 39.42 21.04 29.70
N LEU A 12 39.15 21.83 30.69
CA LEU A 12 38.02 22.72 30.87
C LEU A 12 38.05 23.74 29.74
N GLY A 13 36.97 23.88 29.00
CA GLY A 13 36.77 24.95 28.02
C GLY A 13 35.30 25.30 27.91
N LEU A 14 34.92 26.27 28.70
CA LEU A 14 33.63 26.98 28.64
C LEU A 14 33.56 27.73 27.33
N ALA A 15 32.50 27.58 26.56
CA ALA A 15 31.95 28.61 25.69
C ALA A 15 30.46 28.36 25.45
N ALA A 16 29.70 29.30 25.85
CA ALA A 16 28.25 29.44 25.64
C ALA A 16 27.96 29.65 24.14
N GLY A 17 26.88 29.05 23.65
CA GLY A 17 26.37 29.30 22.31
C GLY A 17 25.09 28.52 22.07
N CYS A 18 23.98 29.21 22.14
CA CYS A 18 22.61 28.82 21.77
C CYS A 18 22.48 27.92 20.55
N GLY A 19 21.66 26.91 20.62
CA GLY A 19 21.23 26.12 19.50
C GLY A 19 20.75 24.76 19.98
N GLY A 20 19.51 24.68 20.44
CA GLY A 20 18.91 23.44 20.88
C GLY A 20 18.64 22.55 19.67
N GLU A 21 19.30 21.45 19.60
CA GLU A 21 18.84 20.25 18.91
C GLU A 21 18.80 19.14 19.91
N ILE A 22 17.66 19.04 20.53
CA ILE A 22 17.27 17.88 21.29
C ILE A 22 16.91 16.80 20.27
N ASN A 23 17.90 15.97 19.96
CA ASN A 23 17.64 14.70 19.31
C ASN A 23 17.12 13.75 20.38
N GLU A 24 15.84 13.88 20.71
CA GLU A 24 15.16 12.87 21.50
C GLU A 24 14.85 11.68 20.58
N PRO A 25 15.22 10.46 20.97
CA PRO A 25 14.72 9.27 20.28
C PRO A 25 13.21 9.23 20.44
N PRO A 26 12.43 8.94 19.39
CA PRO A 26 10.99 8.87 19.51
C PRO A 26 10.62 7.73 20.46
N THR A 27 10.14 8.11 21.62
CA THR A 27 9.46 7.21 22.54
C THR A 27 8.23 6.64 21.85
N ALA A 28 8.11 5.34 21.91
CA ALA A 28 6.96 4.57 21.47
C ALA A 28 5.64 5.21 21.93
N GLY A 29 4.83 5.68 20.98
CA GLY A 29 3.52 6.22 21.31
C GLY A 29 2.94 7.18 20.28
N ALA A 30 3.07 6.91 18.98
CA ALA A 30 2.31 7.63 17.96
C ALA A 30 2.05 6.69 16.77
N SER A 31 1.10 5.80 16.95
CA SER A 31 0.80 4.73 16.01
C SER A 31 -0.33 5.05 15.02
N SER A 32 -0.49 6.28 14.56
CA SER A 32 -1.47 6.55 13.52
C SER A 32 -1.00 7.44 12.38
N ALA A 33 -0.10 8.39 12.64
CA ALA A 33 0.37 9.30 11.60
C ALA A 33 1.55 8.72 10.80
N SER A 34 2.38 7.88 11.42
CA SER A 34 3.53 7.25 10.77
C SER A 34 3.11 6.12 9.83
N GLU A 35 2.06 5.37 10.19
CA GLU A 35 1.55 4.28 9.35
C GLU A 35 0.85 4.81 8.09
N THR A 36 0.16 5.93 8.17
CA THR A 36 -0.52 6.52 7.00
C THR A 36 0.46 7.06 5.97
N VAL A 37 1.55 7.68 6.39
CA VAL A 37 2.59 8.20 5.48
C VAL A 37 3.37 7.05 4.84
N ALA A 38 3.72 6.03 5.60
CA ALA A 38 4.38 4.83 5.08
C ALA A 38 3.47 4.05 4.14
N ALA A 39 2.18 3.93 4.46
CA ALA A 39 1.20 3.29 3.59
C ALA A 39 1.01 4.04 2.26
N THR A 40 0.96 5.37 2.28
CA THR A 40 0.88 6.19 1.06
C THR A 40 2.09 5.96 0.16
N ASN A 41 3.27 5.81 0.74
CA ASN A 41 4.48 5.51 -0.02
C ASN A 41 4.45 4.11 -0.66
N LEU A 42 3.85 3.10 0.03
CA LEU A 42 3.68 1.75 -0.52
C LEU A 42 2.87 1.74 -1.82
N PHE A 43 1.72 2.41 -1.82
CA PHE A 43 0.82 2.43 -2.97
C PHE A 43 1.42 3.21 -4.15
N HIS A 44 2.02 4.35 -3.86
CA HIS A 44 2.70 5.16 -4.88
C HIS A 44 3.94 4.45 -5.45
N ALA A 45 4.73 3.79 -4.61
CA ALA A 45 5.84 2.96 -5.06
C ALA A 45 5.38 1.81 -5.97
N ALA A 46 4.24 1.18 -5.63
CA ALA A 46 3.66 0.14 -6.46
C ALA A 46 3.17 0.65 -7.82
N GLU A 47 2.55 1.84 -7.86
CA GLU A 47 2.10 2.51 -9.07
C GLU A 47 3.26 2.89 -10.00
N LEU A 48 4.36 3.40 -9.43
CA LEU A 48 5.56 3.78 -10.19
C LEU A 48 6.45 2.59 -10.56
N GLY A 49 6.27 1.46 -9.90
CA GLY A 49 7.13 0.30 -10.10
C GLY A 49 8.44 0.33 -9.31
N ASP A 50 8.50 1.14 -8.25
CA ASP A 50 9.69 1.29 -7.40
C ASP A 50 9.82 0.11 -6.43
N LEU A 51 10.53 -0.91 -6.87
CA LEU A 51 10.77 -2.11 -6.06
C LEU A 51 11.64 -1.85 -4.83
N GLU A 52 12.54 -0.88 -4.90
CA GLU A 52 13.43 -0.56 -3.79
C GLU A 52 12.65 0.03 -2.62
N ALA A 53 11.76 0.99 -2.90
CA ALA A 53 10.87 1.57 -1.91
C ALA A 53 9.93 0.51 -1.30
N LEU A 54 9.42 -0.43 -2.11
CA LEU A 54 8.59 -1.53 -1.63
C LEU A 54 9.35 -2.49 -0.71
N GLN A 55 10.59 -2.84 -1.07
CA GLN A 55 11.45 -3.69 -0.25
C GLN A 55 11.81 -3.00 1.08
N GLN A 56 12.10 -1.73 1.03
CA GLN A 56 12.38 -0.93 2.23
C GLN A 56 11.17 -0.89 3.16
N TYR A 57 9.97 -0.69 2.60
CA TYR A 57 8.72 -0.70 3.36
C TYR A 57 8.51 -2.03 4.10
N LEU A 58 8.70 -3.17 3.42
CA LEU A 58 8.58 -4.48 4.04
C LEU A 58 9.68 -4.74 5.06
N GLY A 59 10.91 -4.26 4.81
CA GLY A 59 12.04 -4.35 5.75
C GLY A 59 11.79 -3.60 7.06
N GLN A 60 10.93 -2.60 7.04
CA GLN A 60 10.48 -1.84 8.23
C GLN A 60 9.29 -2.49 8.94
N GLY A 61 8.86 -3.68 8.53
CA GLY A 61 7.75 -4.39 9.12
C GLY A 61 6.38 -4.10 8.46
N GLY A 62 6.38 -3.41 7.33
CA GLY A 62 5.17 -3.20 6.53
C GLY A 62 4.61 -4.51 5.96
N SER A 63 3.34 -4.50 5.54
CA SER A 63 2.69 -5.66 4.95
C SER A 63 2.23 -5.39 3.52
N VAL A 64 2.40 -6.38 2.63
CA VAL A 64 1.88 -6.34 1.25
C VAL A 64 0.35 -6.38 1.20
N THR A 65 -0.29 -6.82 2.28
CA THR A 65 -1.74 -6.93 2.39
C THR A 65 -2.41 -5.63 2.87
N ASN A 66 -1.62 -4.60 3.17
CA ASN A 66 -2.16 -3.32 3.59
C ASN A 66 -3.11 -2.77 2.53
N ARG A 67 -4.23 -2.25 3.02
CA ARG A 67 -5.28 -1.64 2.21
C ARG A 67 -5.26 -0.12 2.37
N HIS A 68 -5.43 0.57 1.27
CA HIS A 68 -5.60 2.01 1.30
C HIS A 68 -6.90 2.37 2.03
N VAL A 69 -6.83 3.34 2.93
CA VAL A 69 -7.92 3.66 3.87
C VAL A 69 -9.20 4.14 3.17
N ASP A 70 -9.08 4.83 2.04
CA ASP A 70 -10.23 5.43 1.37
C ASP A 70 -10.95 4.46 0.43
N ASN A 71 -10.19 3.67 -0.34
CA ASN A 71 -10.73 2.85 -1.42
C ASN A 71 -10.55 1.34 -1.22
N GLY A 72 -9.84 0.92 -0.17
CA GLY A 72 -9.60 -0.50 0.13
C GLY A 72 -8.64 -1.20 -0.85
N GLN A 73 -8.00 -0.44 -1.73
CA GLN A 73 -7.05 -0.97 -2.71
C GLN A 73 -5.75 -1.40 -2.05
N THR A 74 -5.13 -2.43 -2.60
CA THR A 74 -3.82 -2.92 -2.16
C THR A 74 -2.72 -2.50 -3.14
N ALA A 75 -1.46 -2.72 -2.78
CA ALA A 75 -0.33 -2.45 -3.67
C ALA A 75 -0.47 -3.18 -5.03
N LEU A 76 -1.12 -4.35 -5.07
CA LEU A 76 -1.41 -5.06 -6.33
C LEU A 76 -2.34 -4.30 -7.26
N HIS A 77 -3.36 -3.60 -6.74
CA HIS A 77 -4.25 -2.78 -7.55
C HIS A 77 -3.49 -1.62 -8.20
N TYR A 78 -2.63 -0.94 -7.43
CA TYR A 78 -1.82 0.16 -7.93
C TYR A 78 -0.76 -0.29 -8.93
N ALA A 79 -0.10 -1.43 -8.68
CA ALA A 79 0.85 -2.01 -9.62
C ALA A 79 0.18 -2.46 -10.94
N ALA A 80 -1.04 -2.99 -10.86
CA ALA A 80 -1.84 -3.33 -12.03
C ALA A 80 -2.25 -2.09 -12.83
N TRP A 81 -2.65 -1.03 -12.16
CA TRP A 81 -2.94 0.26 -12.79
C TRP A 81 -1.72 0.84 -13.48
N GLY A 82 -0.56 0.88 -12.79
CA GLY A 82 0.70 1.36 -13.36
C GLY A 82 1.23 0.50 -14.51
N GLY A 83 0.71 -0.73 -14.68
CA GLY A 83 1.18 -1.70 -15.67
C GLY A 83 2.55 -2.28 -15.34
N ASN A 84 2.97 -2.21 -14.09
CA ASN A 84 4.31 -2.60 -13.64
C ASN A 84 4.38 -4.11 -13.36
N THR A 85 4.67 -4.89 -14.40
CA THR A 85 4.77 -6.36 -14.34
C THR A 85 5.82 -6.85 -13.35
N ASN A 86 6.96 -6.18 -13.25
CA ASN A 86 8.03 -6.55 -12.31
C ASN A 86 7.56 -6.43 -10.86
N THR A 87 6.86 -5.34 -10.55
CA THR A 87 6.29 -5.10 -9.22
C THR A 87 5.18 -6.09 -8.91
N LEU A 88 4.30 -6.38 -9.88
CA LEU A 88 3.27 -7.40 -9.76
C LEU A 88 3.87 -8.77 -9.46
N ALA A 89 4.84 -9.21 -10.26
CA ALA A 89 5.51 -10.49 -10.08
C ALA A 89 6.17 -10.57 -8.69
N TRP A 90 6.80 -9.49 -8.25
CA TRP A 90 7.43 -9.43 -6.94
C TRP A 90 6.40 -9.50 -5.81
N LEU A 91 5.32 -8.71 -5.88
CA LEU A 91 4.23 -8.73 -4.88
C LEU A 91 3.57 -10.12 -4.78
N ILE A 92 3.34 -10.79 -5.92
CA ILE A 92 2.83 -12.16 -5.98
C ILE A 92 3.81 -13.13 -5.32
N GLY A 93 5.12 -12.95 -5.56
CA GLY A 93 6.18 -13.70 -4.88
C GLY A 93 6.18 -13.53 -3.35
N GLN A 94 5.76 -12.37 -2.86
CA GLN A 94 5.53 -12.07 -1.45
C GLN A 94 4.18 -12.62 -0.93
N LYS A 95 3.48 -13.44 -1.71
CA LYS A 95 2.18 -14.05 -1.38
C LYS A 95 1.05 -13.03 -1.23
N ALA A 96 1.09 -11.93 -1.95
CA ALA A 96 -0.05 -11.03 -2.06
C ALA A 96 -1.23 -11.76 -2.74
N ASP A 97 -2.45 -11.56 -2.21
CA ASP A 97 -3.64 -12.16 -2.77
C ASP A 97 -4.03 -11.47 -4.08
N VAL A 98 -4.01 -12.23 -5.19
CA VAL A 98 -4.33 -11.73 -6.53
C VAL A 98 -5.83 -11.52 -6.76
N ASN A 99 -6.66 -12.08 -5.88
CA ASN A 99 -8.12 -12.02 -5.95
C ASN A 99 -8.75 -11.11 -4.90
N VAL A 100 -7.96 -10.25 -4.28
CA VAL A 100 -8.45 -9.27 -3.31
C VAL A 100 -9.37 -8.26 -4.00
N LEU A 101 -10.51 -7.94 -3.36
CA LEU A 101 -11.44 -6.94 -3.85
C LEU A 101 -11.24 -5.62 -3.10
N ASP A 102 -11.34 -4.51 -3.81
CA ASP A 102 -11.41 -3.18 -3.21
C ASP A 102 -12.83 -2.86 -2.68
N ASN A 103 -13.07 -1.64 -2.20
CA ASN A 103 -14.37 -1.25 -1.67
C ASN A 103 -15.47 -1.21 -2.73
N ASP A 104 -15.12 -1.07 -4.00
CA ASP A 104 -16.05 -1.09 -5.14
C ASP A 104 -16.31 -2.52 -5.66
N GLY A 105 -15.62 -3.50 -5.11
CA GLY A 105 -15.70 -4.90 -5.55
C GLY A 105 -14.91 -5.17 -6.82
N LYS A 106 -13.87 -4.39 -7.10
CA LYS A 106 -12.95 -4.58 -8.21
C LYS A 106 -11.71 -5.33 -7.75
N SER A 107 -11.21 -6.21 -8.58
CA SER A 107 -9.95 -6.93 -8.37
C SER A 107 -8.78 -6.21 -9.04
N PRO A 108 -7.52 -6.55 -8.72
CA PRO A 108 -6.35 -6.03 -9.43
C PRO A 108 -6.42 -6.23 -10.95
N LEU A 109 -7.06 -7.32 -11.41
CA LEU A 109 -7.25 -7.60 -12.83
C LEU A 109 -8.14 -6.55 -13.53
N ASP A 110 -9.12 -5.99 -12.81
CA ASP A 110 -10.00 -4.96 -13.36
C ASP A 110 -9.28 -3.62 -13.60
N PHE A 111 -8.14 -3.41 -12.95
CA PHE A 111 -7.31 -2.22 -13.13
C PHE A 111 -6.27 -2.37 -14.25
N ALA A 112 -5.99 -3.59 -14.70
CA ALA A 112 -5.04 -3.91 -15.77
C ALA A 112 -5.67 -3.80 -17.18
N TRP A 113 -6.41 -2.70 -17.47
CA TRP A 113 -7.12 -2.52 -18.74
C TRP A 113 -6.53 -1.43 -19.65
N MET A 114 -5.61 -0.63 -19.12
CA MET A 114 -4.93 0.42 -19.88
C MET A 114 -3.94 -0.18 -20.90
N PRO A 115 -3.54 0.56 -21.95
CA PRO A 115 -2.57 0.08 -22.94
C PRO A 115 -1.24 -0.41 -22.34
N ARG A 116 -0.88 0.08 -21.17
CA ARG A 116 0.29 -0.37 -20.41
C ARG A 116 0.03 -1.61 -19.57
N GLY A 117 -1.23 -1.94 -19.34
CA GLY A 117 -1.65 -3.03 -18.44
C GLY A 117 -1.78 -4.39 -19.11
N GLU A 118 -1.56 -4.53 -20.44
CA GLU A 118 -1.76 -5.80 -21.13
C GLU A 118 -0.85 -6.90 -20.59
N ALA A 119 0.44 -6.60 -20.46
CA ALA A 119 1.40 -7.54 -19.87
C ALA A 119 1.11 -7.84 -18.38
N ALA A 120 0.66 -6.83 -17.64
CA ALA A 120 0.22 -6.98 -16.26
C ALA A 120 -1.03 -7.86 -16.16
N ARG A 121 -1.98 -7.70 -17.09
CA ARG A 121 -3.18 -8.52 -17.22
C ARG A 121 -2.84 -9.97 -17.51
N GLU A 122 -1.95 -10.21 -18.45
CA GLU A 122 -1.51 -11.56 -18.80
C GLU A 122 -0.84 -12.26 -17.61
N LEU A 123 0.03 -11.54 -16.90
CA LEU A 123 0.66 -12.04 -15.70
C LEU A 123 -0.37 -12.39 -14.61
N LEU A 124 -1.33 -11.51 -14.34
CA LEU A 124 -2.39 -11.75 -13.37
C LEU A 124 -3.24 -12.97 -13.76
N LEU A 125 -3.63 -13.09 -15.02
CA LEU A 125 -4.39 -14.25 -15.51
C LEU A 125 -3.60 -15.56 -15.36
N SER A 126 -2.31 -15.56 -15.65
CA SER A 126 -1.44 -16.73 -15.48
C SER A 126 -1.31 -17.17 -14.02
N THR A 127 -1.50 -16.26 -13.08
CA THR A 127 -1.48 -16.54 -11.64
C THR A 127 -2.86 -16.88 -11.06
N GLY A 128 -3.90 -16.94 -11.90
CA GLY A 128 -5.26 -17.29 -11.50
C GLY A 128 -6.08 -16.13 -10.98
N ALA A 129 -5.70 -14.89 -11.31
CA ALA A 129 -6.51 -13.72 -10.99
C ALA A 129 -7.84 -13.76 -11.75
N LYS A 130 -8.90 -13.37 -11.08
CA LYS A 130 -10.26 -13.28 -11.61
C LYS A 130 -10.75 -11.82 -11.55
N PRO A 131 -11.63 -11.42 -12.49
CA PRO A 131 -12.25 -10.11 -12.41
C PRO A 131 -13.17 -10.02 -11.19
N GLY A 132 -13.32 -8.85 -10.62
CA GLY A 132 -14.15 -8.63 -9.44
C GLY A 132 -15.60 -9.04 -9.63
N SER A 133 -16.11 -8.96 -10.85
CA SER A 133 -17.47 -9.43 -11.20
C SER A 133 -17.65 -10.95 -11.00
N GLU A 134 -16.59 -11.73 -11.15
CA GLU A 134 -16.61 -13.19 -10.93
C GLU A 134 -16.38 -13.57 -9.47
N LEU A 135 -15.60 -12.75 -8.74
CA LEU A 135 -15.30 -12.96 -7.32
C LEU A 135 -16.45 -12.52 -6.41
N ARG A 136 -17.26 -11.58 -6.88
CA ARG A 136 -18.45 -11.13 -6.15
C ARG A 136 -19.53 -12.20 -6.27
N PRO A 137 -20.10 -12.69 -5.16
CA PRO A 137 -21.26 -13.57 -5.24
C PRO A 137 -22.34 -12.84 -6.05
N PRO A 138 -23.10 -13.55 -6.91
CA PRO A 138 -24.15 -12.92 -7.70
C PRO A 138 -25.04 -12.11 -6.75
N ALA A 139 -25.13 -10.82 -6.99
CA ALA A 139 -26.05 -9.98 -6.28
C ALA A 139 -27.42 -10.68 -6.34
N LYS A 140 -28.03 -10.96 -5.17
CA LYS A 140 -29.43 -11.39 -5.14
C LYS A 140 -30.17 -10.48 -6.11
N PRO A 141 -30.99 -11.01 -7.01
CA PRO A 141 -31.76 -10.16 -7.91
C PRO A 141 -32.50 -9.18 -7.02
N GLU A 142 -32.08 -7.91 -7.09
CA GLU A 142 -32.86 -6.84 -6.51
C GLU A 142 -34.21 -6.95 -7.16
N SER A 143 -35.21 -7.32 -6.35
CA SER A 143 -36.58 -7.31 -6.76
C SER A 143 -36.81 -5.95 -7.41
N LYS A 144 -37.03 -5.95 -8.73
CA LYS A 144 -37.53 -4.77 -9.45
C LYS A 144 -38.65 -4.22 -8.56
N VAL A 145 -38.36 -3.10 -7.92
CA VAL A 145 -39.41 -2.26 -7.40
C VAL A 145 -40.11 -1.71 -8.68
N GLU A 146 -41.13 -2.45 -9.09
CA GLU A 146 -42.08 -1.94 -10.05
C GLU A 146 -42.62 -0.65 -9.45
N SER A 147 -42.25 0.48 -10.07
CA SER A 147 -42.84 1.75 -9.77
C SER A 147 -44.36 1.58 -9.91
N PRO A 148 -45.16 1.94 -8.90
CA PRO A 148 -46.63 1.89 -9.06
C PRO A 148 -47.02 2.79 -10.25
N LYS A 149 -47.60 2.17 -11.26
CA LYS A 149 -48.29 2.89 -12.33
C LYS A 149 -49.30 3.80 -11.66
N GLU A 150 -49.02 5.09 -11.74
CA GLU A 150 -49.97 6.15 -11.47
C GLU A 150 -51.12 5.98 -12.46
N GLU A 151 -52.23 5.39 -11.96
CA GLU A 151 -53.46 5.28 -12.66
C GLU A 151 -54.12 6.66 -12.67
N ALA A 152 -54.08 7.32 -13.82
CA ALA A 152 -54.74 8.60 -14.04
C ALA A 152 -56.27 8.44 -13.86
N PRO A 153 -56.93 9.33 -13.12
CA PRO A 153 -58.38 9.29 -13.00
C PRO A 153 -59.04 9.64 -14.34
N LYS A 154 -59.89 8.73 -14.82
CA LYS A 154 -60.78 8.99 -15.95
C LYS A 154 -61.90 9.94 -15.52
N PRO A 155 -62.35 10.81 -16.44
CA PRO A 155 -63.44 11.77 -16.22
C PRO A 155 -64.78 11.12 -16.00
#